data_4d766555fa9a60f58c7945981649dcef
#
_entry.id   4d766555fa9a60f58c7945981649dcef
#
_cell.length_a   1.000
_cell.length_b   1.000
_cell.length_c   1.000
_cell.angle_alpha   90.00
_cell.angle_beta   90.00
_cell.angle_gamma   90.00
#
_symmetry.space_group_name_H-M   'P 1'
#
loop_
_entity.id
_entity.type
_entity.pdbx_description
1 polymer ?
#
loop_
_entity_poly.entity_id
_entity_poly.type
_entity_poly.pdbx_seq_one_letter_code
_entity_poly.pdbx_strand_id
1 'polypeptide(L)'
;MQVLSEAYVNLKRRQSPGRSPDAAWDHVAKYLAWKPRPIDEELFARARQVEQRYRISWWDSMVVAAAQLQQCAVLLTEDLQDGMAFGGVTVRSPFTFTIGQPAADYGVAPVVANMHRPRGRPRRLAA
;
A
#
# COMPACT_ATOMS: atom_id res chain seq x y z
N MET A 1 1.92 1.07 -10.43
CA MET A 1 2.10 -0.24 -11.12
C MET A 1 2.30 -1.40 -10.16
N GLN A 2 3.13 -1.28 -9.13
CA GLN A 2 3.39 -2.35 -8.16
C GLN A 2 2.11 -2.94 -7.56
N VAL A 3 1.22 -2.09 -7.04
CA VAL A 3 -0.05 -2.52 -6.43
C VAL A 3 -0.92 -3.33 -7.41
N LEU A 4 -0.97 -2.93 -8.68
CA LEU A 4 -1.70 -3.68 -9.71
C LEU A 4 -1.07 -5.04 -9.98
N SER A 5 0.26 -5.14 -9.98
CA SER A 5 0.97 -6.40 -10.15
C SER A 5 0.68 -7.37 -9.00
N GLU A 6 0.72 -6.88 -7.77
CA GLU A 6 0.39 -7.68 -6.59
C GLU A 6 -1.09 -8.11 -6.59
N ALA A 7 -2.00 -7.21 -6.95
CA ALA A 7 -3.42 -7.51 -7.09
C ALA A 7 -3.67 -8.59 -8.13
N TYR A 8 -3.02 -8.51 -9.30
CA TYR A 8 -3.11 -9.50 -10.35
C TYR A 8 -2.65 -10.89 -9.87
N VAL A 9 -1.50 -10.97 -9.25
CA VAL A 9 -0.96 -12.23 -8.72
C VAL A 9 -1.89 -12.83 -7.67
N ASN A 10 -2.40 -12.02 -6.75
CA ASN A 10 -3.30 -12.48 -5.70
C ASN A 10 -4.66 -12.95 -6.25
N LEU A 11 -5.21 -12.24 -7.23
CA LEU A 11 -6.46 -12.65 -7.89
C LEU A 11 -6.30 -13.97 -8.62
N LYS A 12 -5.18 -14.18 -9.32
CA LYS A 12 -4.89 -15.47 -9.96
C LYS A 12 -4.83 -16.63 -8.98
N ARG A 13 -4.23 -16.43 -7.82
CA ARG A 13 -4.11 -17.47 -6.78
C ARG A 13 -5.45 -17.84 -6.15
N ARG A 14 -6.39 -16.88 -6.08
CA ARG A 14 -7.70 -17.04 -5.45
C ARG A 14 -8.79 -17.48 -6.43
N GLN A 15 -8.46 -17.61 -7.71
CA GLN A 15 -9.44 -18.05 -8.69
C GLN A 15 -9.86 -19.50 -8.42
N SER A 16 -11.17 -19.72 -8.41
CA SER A 16 -11.75 -21.07 -8.34
C SER A 16 -11.37 -21.88 -9.58
N PRO A 17 -11.20 -23.22 -9.45
CA PRO A 17 -11.00 -24.10 -10.60
C PRO A 17 -12.08 -23.85 -11.65
N GLY A 18 -11.68 -23.60 -12.91
CA GLY A 18 -12.57 -23.34 -14.03
C GLY A 18 -12.78 -21.87 -14.39
N ARG A 19 -12.27 -20.91 -13.63
CA ARG A 19 -12.21 -19.52 -14.07
C ARG A 19 -11.02 -19.29 -15.00
N SER A 20 -11.27 -18.57 -16.11
CA SER A 20 -10.23 -18.17 -17.04
C SER A 20 -9.15 -17.31 -16.36
N PRO A 21 -7.84 -17.55 -16.65
CA PRO A 21 -6.77 -16.64 -16.23
C PRO A 21 -6.99 -15.19 -16.68
N ASP A 22 -7.71 -14.97 -17.76
CA ASP A 22 -8.03 -13.66 -18.30
C ASP A 22 -8.95 -12.84 -17.40
N ALA A 23 -9.75 -13.48 -16.55
CA ALA A 23 -10.66 -12.78 -15.64
C ALA A 23 -9.91 -11.91 -14.62
N ALA A 24 -8.77 -12.37 -14.11
CA ALA A 24 -7.93 -11.58 -13.20
C ALA A 24 -7.30 -10.39 -13.94
N TRP A 25 -6.83 -10.61 -15.16
CA TRP A 25 -6.28 -9.56 -16.02
C TRP A 25 -7.33 -8.49 -16.34
N ASP A 26 -8.51 -8.88 -16.78
CA ASP A 26 -9.60 -7.97 -17.12
C ASP A 26 -10.02 -7.11 -15.92
N HIS A 27 -9.99 -7.71 -14.73
CA HIS A 27 -10.30 -6.98 -13.50
C HIS A 27 -9.26 -5.90 -13.19
N VAL A 28 -7.98 -6.23 -13.28
CA VAL A 28 -6.88 -5.31 -12.94
C VAL A 28 -6.64 -4.28 -14.03
N ALA A 29 -6.79 -4.66 -15.31
CA ALA A 29 -6.54 -3.79 -16.45
C ALA A 29 -7.42 -2.53 -16.47
N LYS A 30 -8.60 -2.57 -15.88
CA LYS A 30 -9.48 -1.40 -15.73
C LYS A 30 -8.80 -0.24 -15.02
N TYR A 31 -7.95 -0.53 -14.05
CA TYR A 31 -7.26 0.49 -13.25
C TYR A 31 -6.11 1.18 -13.99
N LEU A 32 -5.72 0.67 -15.16
CA LEU A 32 -4.76 1.34 -16.04
C LEU A 32 -5.27 2.71 -16.50
N ALA A 33 -6.60 2.87 -16.59
CA ALA A 33 -7.22 4.15 -16.90
C ALA A 33 -6.93 5.25 -15.86
N TRP A 34 -6.59 4.87 -14.63
CA TRP A 34 -6.22 5.80 -13.55
C TRP A 34 -4.76 6.24 -13.62
N LYS A 35 -4.03 5.84 -14.66
CA LYS A 35 -2.61 6.17 -14.89
C LYS A 35 -1.73 5.88 -13.68
N PRO A 36 -1.66 4.64 -13.22
CA PRO A 36 -0.84 4.27 -12.08
C PRO A 36 0.64 4.58 -12.35
N ARG A 37 1.33 5.10 -11.35
CA ARG A 37 2.73 5.48 -11.46
C ARG A 37 3.58 4.26 -11.85
N PRO A 38 4.37 4.33 -12.95
CA PRO A 38 5.31 3.27 -13.30
C PRO A 38 6.48 3.23 -12.32
N ILE A 39 7.14 2.08 -12.24
CA ILE A 39 8.41 1.94 -11.52
C ILE A 39 9.51 2.41 -12.47
N ASP A 40 9.92 3.66 -12.31
CA ASP A 40 10.98 4.30 -13.06
C ASP A 40 12.14 4.72 -12.16
N GLU A 41 13.18 5.32 -12.74
CA GLU A 41 14.36 5.77 -12.01
C GLU A 41 14.00 6.80 -10.92
N GLU A 42 13.10 7.74 -11.22
CA GLU A 42 12.67 8.77 -10.27
C GLU A 42 11.99 8.14 -9.04
N LEU A 43 11.10 7.18 -9.27
CA LEU A 43 10.44 6.46 -8.19
C LEU A 43 11.43 5.65 -7.37
N PHE A 44 12.37 5.00 -8.02
CA PHE A 44 13.41 4.21 -7.37
C PHE A 44 14.28 5.07 -6.44
N ALA A 45 14.73 6.22 -6.91
CA ALA A 45 15.50 7.17 -6.11
C ALA A 45 14.69 7.75 -4.95
N ARG A 46 13.42 8.09 -5.18
CA ARG A 46 12.53 8.58 -4.13
C ARG A 46 12.29 7.52 -3.06
N ALA A 47 12.08 6.28 -3.45
CA ALA A 47 11.89 5.16 -2.53
C ALA A 47 13.11 4.98 -1.61
N ARG A 48 14.31 5.15 -2.14
CA ARG A 48 15.54 5.10 -1.33
C ARG A 48 15.58 6.19 -0.27
N GLN A 49 15.17 7.41 -0.61
CA GLN A 49 15.07 8.52 0.35
C GLN A 49 14.05 8.24 1.45
N VAL A 50 12.89 7.69 1.08
CA VAL A 50 11.83 7.31 2.03
C VAL A 50 12.33 6.21 2.97
N GLU A 51 12.95 5.17 2.45
CA GLU A 51 13.50 4.06 3.23
C GLU A 51 14.50 4.57 4.28
N GLN A 52 15.42 5.44 3.87
CA GLN A 52 16.44 5.99 4.76
C GLN A 52 15.86 6.88 5.85
N ARG A 53 14.89 7.73 5.49
CA ARG A 53 14.30 8.70 6.40
C ARG A 53 13.37 8.05 7.42
N TYR A 54 12.52 7.13 6.98
CA TYR A 54 11.43 6.58 7.80
C TYR A 54 11.69 5.15 8.29
N ARG A 55 12.73 4.49 7.80
CA ARG A 55 13.16 3.14 8.19
C ARG A 55 12.05 2.10 8.07
N ILE A 56 11.28 2.19 7.02
CA ILE A 56 10.26 1.22 6.62
C ILE A 56 10.83 0.26 5.57
N SER A 57 10.10 -0.81 5.25
CA SER A 57 10.53 -1.77 4.25
C SER A 57 10.74 -1.11 2.88
N TRP A 58 11.57 -1.72 2.04
CA TRP A 58 11.78 -1.25 0.68
C TRP A 58 10.48 -1.21 -0.13
N TRP A 59 9.66 -2.24 0.00
CA TRP A 59 8.40 -2.35 -0.73
C TRP A 59 7.39 -1.27 -0.30
N ASP A 60 7.29 -1.02 0.99
CA ASP A 60 6.46 0.07 1.52
C ASP A 60 7.01 1.43 1.10
N SER A 61 8.33 1.58 1.07
CA SER A 61 8.98 2.81 0.60
C SER A 61 8.66 3.11 -0.85
N MET A 62 8.56 2.09 -1.70
CA MET A 62 8.15 2.26 -3.11
C MET A 62 6.70 2.72 -3.23
N VAL A 63 5.79 2.17 -2.42
CA VAL A 63 4.38 2.59 -2.40
C VAL A 63 4.25 4.03 -1.92
N VAL A 64 4.93 4.38 -0.85
CA VAL A 64 4.95 5.76 -0.32
C VAL A 64 5.56 6.73 -1.33
N ALA A 65 6.67 6.36 -1.95
CA ALA A 65 7.30 7.19 -2.99
C ALA A 65 6.36 7.45 -4.17
N ALA A 66 5.64 6.42 -4.62
CA ALA A 66 4.64 6.58 -5.67
C ALA A 66 3.53 7.56 -5.27
N ALA A 67 3.04 7.45 -4.05
CA ALA A 67 2.03 8.37 -3.52
C ALA A 67 2.55 9.83 -3.45
N GLN A 68 3.79 10.03 -3.00
CA GLN A 68 4.42 11.35 -2.96
C GLN A 68 4.59 11.95 -4.35
N LEU A 69 5.09 11.18 -5.31
CA LEU A 69 5.33 11.65 -6.68
C LEU A 69 4.02 11.94 -7.43
N GLN A 70 2.95 11.27 -7.09
CA GLN A 70 1.61 11.55 -7.61
C GLN A 70 0.86 12.63 -6.81
N GLN A 71 1.51 13.22 -5.81
CA GLN A 71 0.91 14.26 -4.96
C GLN A 71 -0.40 13.82 -4.27
N CYS A 72 -0.47 12.55 -3.89
CA CYS A 72 -1.58 12.03 -3.13
C CYS A 72 -1.59 12.63 -1.72
N ALA A 73 -2.76 13.02 -1.23
CA ALA A 73 -2.91 13.45 0.16
C ALA A 73 -3.06 12.27 1.11
N VAL A 74 -3.64 11.18 0.63
CA VAL A 74 -3.95 9.99 1.43
C VAL A 74 -3.42 8.73 0.74
N LEU A 75 -2.79 7.85 1.52
CA LEU A 75 -2.43 6.50 1.14
C LEU A 75 -3.25 5.51 1.97
N LEU A 76 -4.09 4.72 1.31
CA LEU A 76 -4.87 3.67 1.97
C LEU A 76 -4.05 2.39 2.04
N THR A 77 -3.71 1.95 3.24
CA THR A 77 -2.97 0.71 3.47
C THR A 77 -3.18 0.20 4.90
N GLU A 78 -3.07 -1.11 5.07
CA GLU A 78 -3.04 -1.79 6.37
C GLU A 78 -1.62 -2.07 6.86
N ASP A 79 -0.64 -1.99 5.98
CA ASP A 79 0.73 -2.41 6.25
C ASP A 79 1.56 -1.34 6.97
N LEU A 80 1.07 -0.11 6.98
CA LEU A 80 1.67 1.02 7.66
C LEU A 80 0.74 1.54 8.77
N GLN A 81 1.32 2.22 9.74
CA GLN A 81 0.56 2.77 10.87
C GLN A 81 -0.43 3.83 10.41
N ASP A 82 -1.69 3.70 10.81
CA ASP A 82 -2.74 4.69 10.55
C ASP A 82 -2.36 6.06 11.13
N GLY A 83 -2.57 7.11 10.37
CA GLY A 83 -2.22 8.48 10.72
C GLY A 83 -0.75 8.86 10.52
N MET A 84 0.12 7.93 10.13
CA MET A 84 1.52 8.22 9.85
C MET A 84 1.64 9.15 8.64
N ALA A 85 2.49 10.19 8.75
CA ALA A 85 2.72 11.15 7.70
C ALA A 85 4.08 10.93 7.04
N PHE A 86 4.07 10.89 5.70
CA PHE A 86 5.26 10.83 4.85
C PHE A 86 5.29 12.08 3.95
N GLY A 87 5.84 13.17 4.48
CA GLY A 87 5.71 14.47 3.82
C GLY A 87 4.24 14.89 3.74
N GLY A 88 3.75 15.17 2.53
CA GLY A 88 2.33 15.53 2.30
C GLY A 88 1.36 14.35 2.24
N VAL A 89 1.83 13.12 2.39
CA VAL A 89 1.00 11.90 2.31
C VAL A 89 0.69 11.41 3.71
N THR A 90 -0.59 11.23 4.02
CA THR A 90 -1.05 10.66 5.29
C THR A 90 -1.60 9.26 5.07
N VAL A 91 -1.13 8.31 5.86
CA VAL A 91 -1.63 6.93 5.85
C VAL A 91 -2.98 6.85 6.53
N ARG A 92 -3.92 6.14 5.91
CA ARG A 92 -5.21 5.78 6.51
C ARG A 92 -5.49 4.30 6.31
N SER A 93 -6.01 3.69 7.35
CA SER A 93 -6.53 2.33 7.25
C SER A 93 -7.80 2.33 6.39
N PRO A 94 -7.91 1.45 5.38
CA PRO A 94 -9.13 1.32 4.57
C PRO A 94 -10.35 0.88 5.39
N PHE A 95 -10.15 0.29 6.58
CA PHE A 95 -11.25 -0.16 7.45
C PHE A 95 -11.84 0.96 8.29
N THR A 96 -11.09 2.00 8.60
CA THR A 96 -11.52 3.14 9.42
C THR A 96 -11.73 4.41 8.62
N PHE A 97 -11.29 4.43 7.36
CA PHE A 97 -11.42 5.57 6.46
C PHE A 97 -12.86 5.70 5.96
N THR A 98 -13.45 6.88 6.14
CA THR A 98 -14.77 7.23 5.60
C THR A 98 -14.62 8.23 4.47
N ILE A 99 -15.12 7.89 3.28
CA ILE A 99 -15.12 8.81 2.12
C ILE A 99 -16.00 10.01 2.45
N GLY A 100 -15.47 11.22 2.21
CA GLY A 100 -16.18 12.48 2.44
C GLY A 100 -15.89 13.16 3.77
N GLN A 101 -14.97 12.62 4.57
CA GLN A 101 -14.46 13.36 5.73
C GLN A 101 -13.73 14.63 5.29
N PRO A 102 -13.96 15.77 5.95
CA PRO A 102 -13.22 17.00 5.67
C PRO A 102 -11.71 16.79 5.82
N ALA A 103 -10.92 17.46 5.00
CA ALA A 103 -9.45 17.36 5.06
C ALA A 103 -8.87 17.71 6.45
N ALA A 104 -9.59 18.51 7.24
CA ALA A 104 -9.23 18.85 8.63
C ALA A 104 -9.23 17.63 9.58
N ASP A 105 -10.03 16.60 9.28
CA ASP A 105 -10.09 15.37 10.08
C ASP A 105 -8.94 14.41 9.77
N TYR A 106 -8.17 14.66 8.72
CA TYR A 106 -6.92 13.95 8.46
C TYR A 106 -5.75 14.42 9.34
N GLY A 107 -5.98 15.44 10.16
CA GLY A 107 -5.06 15.91 11.18
C GLY A 107 -5.04 14.95 12.36
N VAL A 108 -3.83 14.48 12.64
CA VAL A 108 -3.33 13.83 13.86
C VAL A 108 -4.42 13.40 14.85
N ALA A 109 -5.10 12.29 14.57
CA ALA A 109 -5.76 11.56 15.64
C ALA A 109 -4.67 11.02 16.59
N PRO A 110 -4.85 11.08 17.91
CA PRO A 110 -3.88 10.51 18.83
C PRO A 110 -3.66 9.04 18.47
N VAL A 111 -2.41 8.69 18.24
CA VAL A 111 -1.99 7.35 17.89
C VAL A 111 -2.35 6.43 19.05
N VAL A 112 -3.47 5.75 18.96
CA VAL A 112 -3.68 4.55 19.76
C VAL A 112 -2.78 3.50 19.11
N ALA A 113 -1.65 3.24 19.74
CA ALA A 113 -0.71 2.24 19.31
C ALA A 113 -1.38 0.86 19.38
N ASN A 114 -2.11 0.50 18.36
CA ASN A 114 -2.40 -0.90 18.09
C ASN A 114 -1.09 -1.52 17.62
N MET A 115 -0.36 -2.06 18.58
CA MET A 115 0.79 -2.91 18.29
C MET A 115 0.27 -4.11 17.49
N HIS A 116 0.26 -4.01 16.17
CA HIS A 116 0.22 -5.19 15.34
C HIS A 116 1.49 -5.98 15.65
N ARG A 117 1.34 -7.04 16.44
CA ARG A 117 2.41 -8.04 16.56
C ARG A 117 2.75 -8.50 15.15
N PRO A 118 4.03 -8.41 14.73
CA PRO A 118 4.44 -9.03 13.49
C PRO A 118 3.99 -10.49 13.55
N ARG A 119 3.35 -10.97 12.51
CA ARG A 119 2.98 -12.38 12.39
C ARG A 119 4.29 -13.19 12.42
N GLY A 120 4.65 -13.63 13.62
CA GLY A 120 5.82 -14.48 13.84
C GLY A 120 5.65 -15.74 13.01
N ARG A 121 6.68 -16.07 12.27
CA ARG A 121 6.82 -17.36 11.61
C ARG A 121 6.51 -18.44 12.65
N PRO A 122 5.62 -19.43 12.41
CA PRO A 122 5.37 -20.49 13.36
C PRO A 122 6.68 -21.19 13.66
N ARG A 123 7.03 -21.27 14.95
CA ARG A 123 8.16 -22.07 15.41
C ARG A 123 7.93 -23.49 14.93
N ARG A 124 8.84 -24.03 14.13
CA ARG A 124 8.91 -25.47 13.93
C ARG A 124 9.17 -26.08 15.30
N LEU A 125 8.22 -26.85 15.79
CA LEU A 125 8.47 -27.74 16.91
C LEU A 125 9.57 -28.71 16.47
N ALA A 126 10.71 -28.64 17.12
CA ALA A 126 11.74 -29.65 16.98
C ALA A 126 11.15 -30.99 17.46
N ALA A 127 11.23 -31.99 16.58
CA ALA A 127 10.88 -33.36 16.94
C ALA A 127 11.87 -33.92 18.00
#